data_8695e9b9743b4e7d0944091f0dd97942
#
_entry.id   8695e9b9743b4e7d0944091f0dd97942
#
_cell.length_a   1.000
_cell.length_b   1.000
_cell.length_c   1.000
_cell.angle_alpha   90.00
_cell.angle_beta   90.00
_cell.angle_gamma   90.00
#
_symmetry.space_group_name_H-M   'P 1'
#
loop_
_entity.id
_entity.type
_entity.pdbx_description
1 polymer ?
#
loop_
_entity_poly.entity_id
_entity_poly.type
_entity_poly.pdbx_seq_one_letter_code
_entity_poly.pdbx_strand_id
1 'polypeptide(L)'
;MPLKINQWSKEDRPREKFEELGPRQLSSAELLAILIGSGCPGKDAVVLMKEILNDHGNSLRRLGRVDIPTLCQYAGIGPAKAITILAACELGRRRAEEPAEQRPLMAVSYTHLRAHE
;
A
#
# COMPACT_ATOMS: atom_id res chain seq x y z
N MET A 1 16.77 21.56 -0.79
CA MET A 1 15.89 21.90 0.32
C MET A 1 14.58 21.17 0.19
N PRO A 2 14.20 20.38 1.19
CA PRO A 2 12.93 19.68 1.05
C PRO A 2 11.76 20.65 1.09
N LEU A 3 10.77 20.36 0.29
CA LEU A 3 9.54 21.14 0.28
C LEU A 3 8.71 20.79 1.51
N LYS A 4 7.98 21.76 2.01
CA LYS A 4 7.00 21.48 3.04
C LYS A 4 5.87 20.67 2.42
N ILE A 5 5.19 19.88 3.25
CA ILE A 5 4.14 19.01 2.75
C ILE A 5 3.08 19.79 1.97
N ASN A 6 2.71 20.97 2.44
CA ASN A 6 1.69 21.76 1.76
C ASN A 6 2.19 22.37 0.44
N GLN A 7 3.48 22.27 0.17
CA GLN A 7 4.04 22.75 -1.10
C GLN A 7 4.18 21.64 -2.12
N TRP A 8 3.93 20.38 -1.73
CA TRP A 8 3.99 19.26 -2.65
C TRP A 8 2.71 19.26 -3.48
N SER A 9 2.83 18.82 -4.74
CA SER A 9 1.62 18.63 -5.55
C SER A 9 0.79 17.52 -4.93
N LYS A 10 -0.50 17.54 -5.18
CA LYS A 10 -1.38 16.51 -4.61
C LYS A 10 -1.01 15.12 -5.07
N GLU A 11 -0.57 15.00 -6.34
CA GLU A 11 -0.23 13.69 -6.87
C GLU A 11 1.10 13.18 -6.36
N ASP A 12 2.04 14.09 -6.06
CA ASP A 12 3.37 13.69 -5.60
C ASP A 12 3.49 13.63 -4.08
N ARG A 13 2.49 14.14 -3.36
CA ARG A 13 2.56 14.24 -1.91
C ARG A 13 2.82 12.92 -1.20
N PRO A 14 2.17 11.81 -1.57
CA PRO A 14 2.46 10.54 -0.91
C PRO A 14 3.89 10.06 -1.14
N ARG A 15 4.42 10.25 -2.34
CA ARG A 15 5.80 9.87 -2.64
C ARG A 15 6.79 10.68 -1.83
N GLU A 16 6.58 11.99 -1.77
CA GLU A 16 7.45 12.86 -0.98
C GLU A 16 7.40 12.49 0.49
N LYS A 17 6.21 12.22 0.99
CA LYS A 17 6.03 11.81 2.37
C LYS A 17 6.75 10.49 2.65
N PHE A 18 6.66 9.54 1.73
CA PHE A 18 7.35 8.26 1.85
C PHE A 18 8.86 8.47 1.93
N GLU A 19 9.38 9.31 1.05
CA GLU A 19 10.81 9.57 0.98
C GLU A 19 11.33 10.25 2.24
N GLU A 20 10.57 11.20 2.78
CA GLU A 20 11.01 11.96 3.93
C GLU A 20 10.77 11.25 5.26
N LEU A 21 9.64 10.59 5.39
CA LEU A 21 9.21 10.05 6.68
C LEU A 21 9.24 8.54 6.75
N GLY A 22 9.36 7.86 5.60
CA GLY A 22 9.37 6.40 5.56
C GLY A 22 7.98 5.82 5.43
N PRO A 23 7.91 4.52 5.07
CA PRO A 23 6.63 3.89 4.74
C PRO A 23 5.66 3.77 5.91
N ARG A 24 6.17 3.66 7.12
CA ARG A 24 5.29 3.45 8.28
C ARG A 24 4.46 4.67 8.63
N GLN A 25 4.84 5.83 8.11
CA GLN A 25 4.10 7.06 8.37
C GLN A 25 2.95 7.28 7.40
N LEU A 26 2.80 6.41 6.41
CA LEU A 26 1.75 6.55 5.41
C LEU A 26 0.58 5.62 5.74
N SER A 27 -0.63 6.11 5.48
CA SER A 27 -1.81 5.26 5.55
C SER A 27 -1.83 4.27 4.39
N SER A 28 -2.67 3.24 4.49
CA SER A 28 -2.82 2.29 3.40
C SER A 28 -3.29 3.00 2.12
N ALA A 29 -4.19 3.96 2.26
CA ALA A 29 -4.66 4.72 1.09
C ALA A 29 -3.52 5.50 0.45
N GLU A 30 -2.64 6.08 1.24
CA GLU A 30 -1.50 6.81 0.71
C GLU A 30 -0.53 5.89 -0.01
N LEU A 31 -0.28 4.71 0.53
CA LEU A 31 0.58 3.74 -0.13
C LEU A 31 -0.01 3.27 -1.45
N LEU A 32 -1.32 3.01 -1.46
CA LEU A 32 -2.00 2.62 -2.69
C LEU A 32 -2.01 3.76 -3.70
N ALA A 33 -2.13 5.00 -3.22
CA ALA A 33 -2.09 6.17 -4.09
C ALA A 33 -0.77 6.28 -4.83
N ILE A 34 0.34 5.92 -4.18
CA ILE A 34 1.64 5.89 -4.83
C ILE A 34 1.61 4.93 -6.02
N LEU A 35 0.97 3.78 -5.83
CA LEU A 35 0.94 2.76 -6.86
C LEU A 35 0.14 3.18 -8.09
N ILE A 36 -0.98 3.84 -7.89
CA ILE A 36 -1.81 4.24 -9.03
C ILE A 36 -1.38 5.56 -9.64
N GLY A 37 -0.67 6.39 -8.91
CA GLY A 37 -0.05 7.61 -9.43
C GLY A 37 -0.97 8.80 -9.56
N SER A 38 -2.20 8.62 -10.01
CA SER A 38 -3.15 9.71 -10.20
C SER A 38 -4.56 9.23 -9.92
N GLY A 39 -5.42 10.17 -9.56
CA GLY A 39 -6.84 9.86 -9.32
C GLY A 39 -7.68 10.13 -10.55
N CYS A 40 -8.74 10.89 -10.36
CA CYS A 40 -9.65 11.28 -11.44
C CYS A 40 -10.04 12.74 -11.22
N PRO A 41 -10.71 13.36 -12.19
CA PRO A 41 -11.15 14.75 -12.00
C PRO A 41 -11.98 14.88 -10.72
N GLY A 42 -11.59 15.83 -9.88
CA GLY A 42 -12.25 16.06 -8.62
C GLY A 42 -11.76 15.24 -7.44
N LYS A 43 -10.92 14.24 -7.67
CA LYS A 43 -10.39 13.41 -6.59
C LYS A 43 -8.94 13.07 -6.89
N ASP A 44 -8.03 13.40 -5.96
CA ASP A 44 -6.66 12.95 -6.13
C ASP A 44 -6.57 11.45 -5.77
N ALA A 45 -5.39 10.89 -5.99
CA ALA A 45 -5.21 9.44 -5.80
C ALA A 45 -5.49 9.01 -4.37
N VAL A 46 -5.11 9.83 -3.38
CA VAL A 46 -5.33 9.48 -1.97
C VAL A 46 -6.81 9.44 -1.66
N VAL A 47 -7.57 10.46 -2.10
CA VAL A 47 -9.01 10.50 -1.86
C VAL A 47 -9.69 9.31 -2.52
N LEU A 48 -9.31 9.01 -3.76
CA LEU A 48 -9.88 7.88 -4.48
C LEU A 48 -9.62 6.56 -3.75
N MET A 49 -8.38 6.35 -3.29
CA MET A 49 -8.06 5.10 -2.60
C MET A 49 -8.72 5.02 -1.22
N LYS A 50 -8.90 6.16 -0.54
CA LYS A 50 -9.66 6.17 0.70
C LYS A 50 -11.10 5.72 0.47
N GLU A 51 -11.70 6.19 -0.60
CA GLU A 51 -13.06 5.82 -0.94
C GLU A 51 -13.16 4.32 -1.24
N ILE A 52 -12.24 3.82 -2.05
CA ILE A 52 -12.24 2.40 -2.41
C ILE A 52 -12.03 1.52 -1.18
N LEU A 53 -11.06 1.87 -0.34
CA LEU A 53 -10.83 1.12 0.89
C LEU A 53 -12.05 1.16 1.81
N ASN A 54 -12.66 2.34 1.94
CA ASN A 54 -13.82 2.47 2.81
C ASN A 54 -14.97 1.59 2.33
N ASP A 55 -15.15 1.47 1.03
CA ASP A 55 -16.18 0.61 0.46
C ASP A 55 -15.92 -0.87 0.74
N HIS A 56 -14.70 -1.22 1.07
CA HIS A 56 -14.30 -2.59 1.35
C HIS A 56 -13.89 -2.77 2.82
N GLY A 57 -14.52 -2.00 3.69
CA GLY A 57 -14.33 -2.15 5.13
C GLY A 57 -12.98 -1.71 5.65
N ASN A 58 -12.28 -0.86 4.91
CA ASN A 58 -10.91 -0.45 5.23
C ASN A 58 -9.97 -1.62 5.40
N SER A 59 -10.21 -2.69 4.65
CA SER A 59 -9.46 -3.94 4.79
C SER A 59 -8.68 -4.22 3.51
N LEU A 60 -7.37 -4.30 3.63
CA LEU A 60 -6.52 -4.70 2.51
C LEU A 60 -6.80 -6.14 2.10
N ARG A 61 -7.18 -6.98 3.07
CA ARG A 61 -7.53 -8.36 2.78
C ARG A 61 -8.76 -8.43 1.88
N ARG A 62 -9.78 -7.63 2.20
CA ARG A 62 -10.98 -7.60 1.38
C ARG A 62 -10.70 -6.97 0.02
N LEU A 63 -9.92 -5.91 -0.01
CA LEU A 63 -9.56 -5.27 -1.26
C LEU A 63 -8.85 -6.26 -2.19
N GLY A 64 -7.98 -7.09 -1.65
CA GLY A 64 -7.25 -8.08 -2.43
C GLY A 64 -8.13 -9.17 -3.04
N ARG A 65 -9.37 -9.29 -2.59
CA ARG A 65 -10.32 -10.28 -3.12
C ARG A 65 -11.25 -9.72 -4.18
N VAL A 66 -11.18 -8.41 -4.40
CA VAL A 66 -12.04 -7.76 -5.40
C VAL A 66 -11.51 -8.10 -6.78
N ASP A 67 -12.40 -8.29 -7.74
CA ASP A 67 -11.98 -8.59 -9.10
C ASP A 67 -11.71 -7.32 -9.90
N ILE A 68 -11.07 -7.48 -11.04
CA ILE A 68 -10.69 -6.36 -11.89
C ILE A 68 -11.91 -5.55 -12.35
N PRO A 69 -12.99 -6.18 -12.86
CA PRO A 69 -14.15 -5.40 -13.31
C PRO A 69 -14.77 -4.55 -12.20
N THR A 70 -14.81 -5.04 -10.98
CA THR A 70 -15.37 -4.29 -9.87
C THR A 70 -14.53 -3.05 -9.59
N LEU A 71 -13.19 -3.18 -9.58
CA LEU A 71 -12.32 -2.04 -9.38
C LEU A 71 -12.44 -1.03 -10.51
N CYS A 72 -12.66 -1.50 -11.73
CA CYS A 72 -12.78 -0.63 -12.89
C CYS A 72 -14.07 0.20 -12.87
N GLN A 73 -14.99 -0.10 -11.97
CA GLN A 73 -16.19 0.72 -11.84
C GLN A 73 -15.92 2.07 -11.19
N TYR A 74 -14.78 2.21 -10.51
CA TYR A 74 -14.41 3.49 -9.94
C TYR A 74 -13.81 4.36 -11.04
N ALA A 75 -14.26 5.62 -11.13
CA ALA A 75 -13.69 6.56 -12.07
C ALA A 75 -12.21 6.72 -11.75
N GLY A 76 -11.38 6.70 -12.77
CA GLY A 76 -9.93 6.80 -12.60
C GLY A 76 -9.21 5.47 -12.45
N ILE A 77 -9.94 4.36 -12.31
CA ILE A 77 -9.35 3.04 -12.19
C ILE A 77 -9.63 2.25 -13.46
N GLY A 78 -8.63 2.12 -14.31
CA GLY A 78 -8.71 1.23 -15.45
C GLY A 78 -8.06 -0.11 -15.13
N PRO A 79 -8.02 -1.02 -16.12
CA PRO A 79 -7.46 -2.35 -15.87
C PRO A 79 -6.01 -2.33 -15.36
N ALA A 80 -5.19 -1.41 -15.87
CA ALA A 80 -3.79 -1.35 -15.44
C ALA A 80 -3.67 -1.01 -13.96
N LYS A 81 -4.41 0.00 -13.50
CA LYS A 81 -4.38 0.38 -12.09
C LYS A 81 -5.00 -0.71 -11.22
N ALA A 82 -6.08 -1.34 -11.68
CA ALA A 82 -6.71 -2.43 -10.95
C ALA A 82 -5.72 -3.58 -10.75
N ILE A 83 -5.00 -3.96 -11.80
CA ILE A 83 -4.01 -5.03 -11.72
C ILE A 83 -2.88 -4.63 -10.76
N THR A 84 -2.42 -3.40 -10.83
CA THR A 84 -1.37 -2.93 -9.93
C THR A 84 -1.81 -3.05 -8.46
N ILE A 85 -3.03 -2.64 -8.16
CA ILE A 85 -3.57 -2.74 -6.80
C ILE A 85 -3.62 -4.19 -6.36
N LEU A 86 -4.18 -5.06 -7.20
CA LEU A 86 -4.35 -6.46 -6.83
C LEU A 86 -3.01 -7.20 -6.75
N ALA A 87 -2.07 -6.85 -7.62
CA ALA A 87 -0.73 -7.42 -7.55
C ALA A 87 -0.04 -7.05 -6.26
N ALA A 88 -0.19 -5.79 -5.83
CA ALA A 88 0.39 -5.36 -4.55
C ALA A 88 -0.24 -6.10 -3.38
N CYS A 89 -1.56 -6.29 -3.41
CA CYS A 89 -2.25 -7.05 -2.37
C CYS A 89 -1.76 -8.50 -2.33
N GLU A 90 -1.55 -9.10 -3.50
CA GLU A 90 -1.05 -10.47 -3.56
C GLU A 90 0.37 -10.58 -3.02
N LEU A 91 1.22 -9.61 -3.33
CA LEU A 91 2.57 -9.59 -2.77
C LEU A 91 2.54 -9.48 -1.25
N GLY A 92 1.65 -8.65 -0.73
CA GLY A 92 1.49 -8.54 0.71
C GLY A 92 1.03 -9.84 1.34
N ARG A 93 0.11 -10.56 0.66
CA ARG A 93 -0.36 -11.86 1.15
C ARG A 93 0.79 -12.86 1.20
N ARG A 94 1.59 -12.92 0.14
CA ARG A 94 2.73 -13.85 0.09
C ARG A 94 3.77 -13.51 1.14
N ARG A 95 4.01 -12.22 1.35
CA ARG A 95 4.96 -11.80 2.36
C ARG A 95 4.51 -12.25 3.74
N ALA A 96 3.22 -12.14 4.03
CA ALA A 96 2.69 -12.56 5.32
C ALA A 96 2.78 -14.07 5.52
N GLU A 97 2.82 -14.85 4.43
CA GLU A 97 2.94 -16.30 4.51
C GLU A 97 4.36 -16.79 4.62
N GLU A 98 5.34 -15.96 4.32
CA GLU A 98 6.73 -16.39 4.43
C GLU A 98 7.08 -16.63 5.88
N PRO A 99 7.91 -17.64 6.17
CA PRO A 99 8.34 -17.88 7.54
C PRO A 99 9.14 -16.70 8.07
N ALA A 100 9.04 -16.47 9.36
CA ALA A 100 9.81 -15.42 9.97
C ALA A 100 11.30 -15.68 9.74
N GLU A 101 12.01 -14.62 9.39
CA GLU A 101 13.43 -14.71 9.14
C GLU A 101 14.16 -14.98 10.45
N GLN A 102 15.00 -16.01 10.47
CA GLN A 102 15.77 -16.29 11.64
C GLN A 102 16.98 -15.39 11.67
N ARG A 103 17.14 -14.71 12.76
CA ARG A 103 18.33 -13.88 12.89
C ARG A 103 19.53 -14.75 13.14
N PRO A 104 20.68 -14.39 12.59
CA PRO A 104 21.89 -15.06 12.97
C PRO A 104 22.07 -14.93 14.46
N LEU A 105 22.49 -16.01 15.05
CA LEU A 105 22.71 -15.95 16.43
C LEU A 105 23.86 -15.14 16.71
N MET A 106 23.70 -14.08 16.88
CA MET A 106 24.70 -13.35 17.24
C MET A 106 24.54 -13.28 18.60
N ALA A 107 24.29 -13.95 18.42
CA ALA A 107 23.93 -13.97 19.05
C ALA A 107 23.00 -14.54 19.46
N VAL A 108 22.84 -15.14 19.58
CA VAL A 108 22.01 -15.67 19.78
C VAL A 108 21.37 -16.11 20.16
N SER A 109 21.17 -16.26 20.71
CA SER A 109 20.44 -16.68 20.82
C SER A 109 19.51 -17.09 20.85
N TYR A 110 19.42 -17.54 20.95
CA TYR A 110 18.46 -17.89 20.86
C TYR A 110 17.91 -18.63 20.72
N THR A 111 17.84 -19.20 20.99
CA THR A 111 17.41 -19.84 20.62
C THR A 111 16.65 -20.33 20.34
N HIS A 112 16.57 -20.50 20.39
CA HIS A 112 15.90 -20.83 19.79
C HIS A 112 15.29 -21.08 19.38
N LEU A 113 15.16 -21.35 19.58
CA LEU A 113 14.70 -21.54 18.91
C LEU A 113 13.89 -21.83 18.43
N ARG A 114 13.67 -22.04 18.48
CA ARG A 114 13.17 -22.19 17.94
C ARG A 114 12.42 -22.47 17.30
N ALA A 115 11.96 -22.75 17.31
CA ALA A 115 11.43 -22.72 16.56
C ALA A 115 10.81 -22.61 16.04
N HIS A 116 10.98 -22.27 16.21
CA HIS A 116 10.57 -21.80 15.52
C HIS A 116 10.00 -21.37 15.15
N GLU A 117 10.03 -21.23 15.34
CA GLU A 117 9.83 -20.71 15.02
C GLU A 117 9.54 -20.50 14.67
#